data_c2fdff0db86a8833891eee1625f5c711
#
_entry.id   c2fdff0db86a8833891eee1625f5c711
#
_cell.length_a   1.000
_cell.length_b   1.000
_cell.length_c   1.000
_cell.angle_alpha   90.00
_cell.angle_beta   90.00
_cell.angle_gamma   90.00
#
_symmetry.space_group_name_H-M   'P 1'
#
loop_
_entity.id
_entity.type
_entity.pdbx_description
1 polymer ?
#
loop_
_entity_poly.entity_id
_entity_poly.type
_entity_poly.pdbx_seq_one_letter_code
_entity_poly.pdbx_strand_id
1 'polypeptide(L)'
;MSCKINHIIMISSRIFLFITLFLTNIFVYSQVEYAFSLETIDGVEIDDNEVLEFSEITYPESSLGFYVRNDSSEDINVKVEVTSMSGTDGSLMELCFGNCYNGISANQSYPSNSFVTIAPNETQASSGDHFYNQDPGDGTNPVEYSFRFYMVDGDGNEVVSIPELMTEVHVGYYYSSTLGINDFNQIEGTISHSNGVLTIHSEKQYQLSIYDIRGSLIIEKDIQIGDNYINSSMIPNHMYILNFIEENGASIFKKIILN
;
A
#
# COMPACT_ATOMS: atom_id res chain seq x y z
N MET A 1 49.46 -49.11 5.31
CA MET A 1 49.26 -47.67 5.56
C MET A 1 48.19 -47.02 4.68
N SER A 2 47.64 -47.69 3.69
CA SER A 2 46.68 -47.18 2.69
C SER A 2 45.19 -47.14 3.17
N CYS A 3 44.81 -47.97 4.12
CA CYS A 3 43.37 -48.14 4.47
C CYS A 3 42.82 -47.04 5.40
N LYS A 4 43.66 -46.31 6.17
CA LYS A 4 43.22 -45.21 7.07
C LYS A 4 42.95 -43.90 6.33
N ILE A 5 43.61 -43.65 5.22
CA ILE A 5 43.46 -42.39 4.44
C ILE A 5 42.11 -42.34 3.70
N ASN A 6 41.69 -43.47 3.17
CA ASN A 6 40.40 -43.55 2.45
C ASN A 6 39.18 -43.33 3.39
N HIS A 7 39.30 -43.72 4.68
CA HIS A 7 38.21 -43.53 5.64
C HIS A 7 38.06 -42.07 6.05
N ILE A 8 39.17 -41.32 6.20
CA ILE A 8 39.15 -39.89 6.54
C ILE A 8 38.59 -39.04 5.40
N ILE A 9 38.96 -39.35 4.16
CA ILE A 9 38.44 -38.63 2.97
C ILE A 9 36.93 -38.88 2.81
N MET A 10 36.44 -40.09 3.07
CA MET A 10 35.02 -40.43 2.96
C MET A 10 34.15 -39.75 4.05
N ILE A 11 34.69 -39.56 5.27
CA ILE A 11 34.02 -38.85 6.37
C ILE A 11 34.00 -37.36 6.08
N SER A 12 35.09 -36.77 5.59
CA SER A 12 35.16 -35.39 5.20
C SER A 12 34.19 -35.04 4.05
N SER A 13 34.06 -35.91 3.04
CA SER A 13 33.12 -35.72 1.93
C SER A 13 31.65 -35.78 2.38
N ARG A 14 31.31 -36.65 3.34
CA ARG A 14 29.95 -36.75 3.88
C ARG A 14 29.60 -35.54 4.76
N ILE A 15 30.53 -35.05 5.54
CA ILE A 15 30.34 -33.84 6.37
C ILE A 15 30.18 -32.62 5.46
N PHE A 16 30.95 -32.51 4.40
CA PHE A 16 30.82 -31.40 3.44
C PHE A 16 29.48 -31.44 2.69
N LEU A 17 28.97 -32.62 2.34
CA LEU A 17 27.68 -32.80 1.71
C LEU A 17 26.52 -32.42 2.67
N PHE A 18 26.64 -32.73 3.97
CA PHE A 18 25.64 -32.35 4.99
C PHE A 18 25.67 -30.83 5.25
N ILE A 19 26.85 -30.20 5.27
CA ILE A 19 26.97 -28.75 5.48
C ILE A 19 26.40 -27.99 4.26
N THR A 20 26.65 -28.43 3.02
CA THR A 20 26.03 -27.82 1.84
C THR A 20 24.52 -28.00 1.78
N LEU A 21 24.00 -29.15 2.19
CA LEU A 21 22.55 -29.41 2.25
C LEU A 21 21.86 -28.54 3.34
N PHE A 22 22.57 -28.24 4.43
CA PHE A 22 22.03 -27.41 5.51
C PHE A 22 22.06 -25.90 5.17
N LEU A 23 23.04 -25.48 4.35
CA LEU A 23 23.18 -24.07 3.90
C LEU A 23 22.18 -23.70 2.79
N THR A 24 21.59 -24.67 2.08
CA THR A 24 20.59 -24.39 1.04
C THR A 24 19.16 -24.24 1.59
N ASN A 25 18.94 -24.48 2.89
CA ASN A 25 17.61 -24.31 3.52
C ASN A 25 17.42 -22.95 4.19
N ILE A 26 18.30 -21.98 3.93
CA ILE A 26 18.20 -20.66 4.52
C ILE A 26 17.63 -19.71 3.46
N PHE A 27 16.47 -19.16 3.79
CA PHE A 27 15.76 -18.07 3.09
C PHE A 27 14.90 -18.46 1.88
N VAL A 28 13.83 -19.22 2.10
CA VAL A 28 12.61 -18.96 1.37
C VAL A 28 11.87 -17.85 2.17
N TYR A 29 12.18 -16.61 1.90
CA TYR A 29 11.25 -15.54 2.22
C TYR A 29 10.04 -15.75 1.31
N SER A 30 8.89 -16.07 1.88
CA SER A 30 7.65 -15.92 1.16
C SER A 30 7.50 -14.42 0.92
N GLN A 31 7.74 -13.98 -0.30
CA GLN A 31 7.29 -12.64 -0.71
C GLN A 31 5.77 -12.71 -0.69
N VAL A 32 5.16 -11.74 -0.04
CA VAL A 32 3.71 -11.56 -0.13
C VAL A 32 3.42 -11.18 -1.58
N GLU A 33 2.60 -11.98 -2.26
CA GLU A 33 2.17 -11.73 -3.62
C GLU A 33 0.82 -10.99 -3.58
N TYR A 34 0.66 -9.98 -4.42
CA TYR A 34 -0.63 -9.32 -4.62
C TYR A 34 -1.34 -9.96 -5.81
N ALA A 35 -2.63 -10.22 -5.68
CA ALA A 35 -3.44 -10.76 -6.77
C ALA A 35 -3.64 -9.72 -7.88
N PHE A 36 -3.56 -8.45 -7.53
CA PHE A 36 -3.67 -7.32 -8.45
C PHE A 36 -2.89 -6.12 -7.92
N SER A 37 -2.54 -5.20 -8.81
CA SER A 37 -1.89 -3.92 -8.51
C SER A 37 -2.72 -2.76 -9.03
N LEU A 38 -2.43 -1.56 -8.52
CA LEU A 38 -2.99 -0.30 -9.01
C LEU A 38 -1.91 0.46 -9.76
N GLU A 39 -2.30 1.09 -10.86
CA GLU A 39 -1.41 1.91 -11.69
C GLU A 39 -2.10 3.24 -12.00
N THR A 40 -1.33 4.31 -12.11
CA THR A 40 -1.81 5.56 -12.69
C THR A 40 -2.07 5.38 -14.19
N ILE A 41 -2.75 6.34 -14.82
CA ILE A 41 -2.96 6.33 -16.29
C ILE A 41 -1.65 6.34 -17.09
N ASP A 42 -0.54 6.77 -16.49
CA ASP A 42 0.80 6.79 -17.10
C ASP A 42 1.57 5.47 -16.86
N GLY A 43 0.96 4.48 -16.19
CA GLY A 43 1.54 3.18 -15.90
C GLY A 43 2.54 3.19 -14.73
N VAL A 44 2.44 4.17 -13.84
CA VAL A 44 3.20 4.20 -12.59
C VAL A 44 2.40 3.44 -11.53
N GLU A 45 3.03 2.46 -10.89
CA GLU A 45 2.41 1.69 -9.82
C GLU A 45 2.08 2.59 -8.62
N ILE A 46 0.90 2.39 -8.05
CA ILE A 46 0.45 3.02 -6.82
C ILE A 46 0.64 1.99 -5.71
N ASP A 47 1.55 2.27 -4.79
CA ASP A 47 1.89 1.38 -3.67
C ASP A 47 0.69 1.17 -2.73
N ASP A 48 0.61 -0.02 -2.12
CA ASP A 48 -0.37 -0.26 -1.06
C ASP A 48 -0.17 0.71 0.10
N ASN A 49 -1.28 1.34 0.55
CA ASN A 49 -1.32 2.41 1.54
C ASN A 49 -0.68 3.74 1.09
N GLU A 50 -0.44 3.95 -0.19
CA GLU A 50 0.00 5.24 -0.70
C GLU A 50 -1.08 6.30 -0.51
N VAL A 51 -0.66 7.52 -0.16
CA VAL A 51 -1.52 8.69 -0.08
C VAL A 51 -1.15 9.67 -1.18
N LEU A 52 -2.08 9.88 -2.10
CA LEU A 52 -1.93 10.80 -3.22
C LEU A 52 -2.43 12.18 -2.82
N GLU A 53 -1.60 13.20 -3.03
CA GLU A 53 -1.80 14.55 -2.52
C GLU A 53 -2.21 15.52 -3.63
N PHE A 54 -3.22 16.33 -3.34
CA PHE A 54 -3.78 17.31 -4.25
C PHE A 54 -3.89 18.68 -3.59
N SER A 55 -3.53 19.74 -4.32
CA SER A 55 -3.65 21.13 -3.87
C SER A 55 -4.76 21.91 -4.59
N GLU A 56 -5.36 21.28 -5.60
CA GLU A 56 -6.41 21.87 -6.45
C GLU A 56 -7.69 21.02 -6.35
N ILE A 57 -8.83 21.65 -6.71
CA ILE A 57 -10.13 20.96 -6.82
C ILE A 57 -10.69 21.02 -8.25
N THR A 58 -9.89 21.53 -9.18
CA THR A 58 -10.26 21.67 -10.60
C THR A 58 -9.80 20.45 -11.39
N TYR A 59 -10.54 20.12 -12.43
CA TYR A 59 -10.15 19.09 -13.39
C TYR A 59 -9.13 19.65 -14.39
N PRO A 60 -8.06 18.93 -14.75
CA PRO A 60 -7.72 17.55 -14.34
C PRO A 60 -6.85 17.45 -13.07
N GLU A 61 -6.41 18.55 -12.48
CA GLU A 61 -5.38 18.61 -11.44
C GLU A 61 -5.77 17.86 -10.15
N SER A 62 -7.08 17.76 -9.86
CA SER A 62 -7.60 17.02 -8.70
C SER A 62 -8.14 15.63 -9.06
N SER A 63 -7.96 15.20 -10.32
CA SER A 63 -8.41 13.90 -10.78
C SER A 63 -7.27 12.89 -10.77
N LEU A 64 -7.44 11.81 -10.02
CA LEU A 64 -6.58 10.64 -10.07
C LEU A 64 -7.20 9.61 -11.01
N GLY A 65 -6.71 9.54 -12.25
CA GLY A 65 -7.03 8.42 -13.13
C GLY A 65 -6.19 7.20 -12.77
N PHE A 66 -6.82 6.03 -12.72
CA PHE A 66 -6.16 4.78 -12.34
C PHE A 66 -6.60 3.59 -13.18
N TYR A 67 -5.77 2.55 -13.14
CA TYR A 67 -6.07 1.23 -13.64
C TYR A 67 -5.84 0.19 -12.54
N VAL A 68 -6.64 -0.86 -12.56
CA VAL A 68 -6.41 -2.09 -11.81
C VAL A 68 -5.85 -3.14 -12.75
N ARG A 69 -4.67 -3.67 -12.47
CA ARG A 69 -4.03 -4.74 -13.23
C ARG A 69 -4.17 -6.05 -12.47
N ASN A 70 -4.67 -7.07 -13.16
CA ASN A 70 -4.72 -8.43 -12.63
C ASN A 70 -3.35 -9.10 -12.80
N ASP A 71 -2.66 -9.34 -11.69
CA ASP A 71 -1.34 -9.99 -11.67
C ASP A 71 -1.42 -11.52 -11.51
N SER A 72 -2.66 -12.05 -11.42
CA SER A 72 -2.91 -13.49 -11.25
C SER A 72 -3.13 -14.23 -12.58
N SER A 73 -3.23 -15.55 -12.51
CA SER A 73 -3.47 -16.43 -13.66
C SER A 73 -4.96 -16.71 -13.94
N GLU A 74 -5.86 -16.17 -13.12
CA GLU A 74 -7.31 -16.38 -13.20
C GLU A 74 -8.04 -15.04 -13.34
N ASP A 75 -9.29 -15.07 -13.80
CA ASP A 75 -10.14 -13.87 -13.76
C ASP A 75 -10.34 -13.41 -12.32
N ILE A 76 -10.22 -12.11 -12.07
CA ILE A 76 -10.54 -11.51 -10.77
C ILE A 76 -11.75 -10.58 -10.90
N ASN A 77 -12.51 -10.48 -9.83
CA ASN A 77 -13.59 -9.50 -9.70
C ASN A 77 -13.22 -8.53 -8.58
N VAL A 78 -13.21 -7.24 -8.87
CA VAL A 78 -12.74 -6.21 -7.95
C VAL A 78 -13.85 -5.19 -7.68
N LYS A 79 -13.90 -4.72 -6.45
CA LYS A 79 -14.69 -3.57 -5.99
C LYS A 79 -13.79 -2.58 -5.27
N VAL A 80 -14.26 -1.33 -5.15
CA VAL A 80 -13.61 -0.32 -4.30
C VAL A 80 -14.56 0.08 -3.19
N GLU A 81 -14.10 0.07 -1.95
CA GLU A 81 -14.81 0.53 -0.76
C GLU A 81 -14.24 1.89 -0.31
N VAL A 82 -15.12 2.79 0.09
CA VAL A 82 -14.74 4.00 0.83
C VAL A 82 -14.66 3.63 2.31
N THR A 83 -13.47 3.39 2.84
CA THR A 83 -13.29 2.94 4.22
C THR A 83 -13.44 4.06 5.23
N SER A 84 -13.01 5.28 4.86
CA SER A 84 -13.17 6.47 5.71
C SER A 84 -13.18 7.76 4.88
N MET A 85 -13.73 8.81 5.49
CA MET A 85 -13.70 10.19 4.96
C MET A 85 -13.51 11.16 6.13
N SER A 86 -12.82 12.27 5.89
CA SER A 86 -12.60 13.36 6.85
C SER A 86 -12.61 14.71 6.13
N GLY A 87 -13.15 15.74 6.79
CA GLY A 87 -13.25 17.09 6.22
C GLY A 87 -14.26 17.25 5.08
N THR A 88 -15.07 16.22 4.82
CA THR A 88 -16.06 16.17 3.73
C THR A 88 -17.24 15.25 4.11
N ASP A 89 -18.37 15.42 3.42
CA ASP A 89 -19.50 14.49 3.48
C ASP A 89 -19.55 13.53 2.26
N GLY A 90 -18.58 13.64 1.35
CA GLY A 90 -18.44 12.83 0.16
C GLY A 90 -19.35 13.21 -1.02
N SER A 91 -20.25 14.18 -0.86
CA SER A 91 -21.24 14.55 -1.89
C SER A 91 -20.62 15.14 -3.16
N LEU A 92 -19.39 15.68 -3.07
CA LEU A 92 -18.65 16.32 -4.15
C LEU A 92 -17.45 15.48 -4.63
N MET A 93 -17.37 14.20 -4.26
CA MET A 93 -16.43 13.26 -4.85
C MET A 93 -17.10 12.50 -6.00
N GLU A 94 -16.51 12.53 -7.19
CA GLU A 94 -16.83 11.63 -8.27
C GLU A 94 -15.90 10.41 -8.22
N LEU A 95 -16.50 9.22 -8.19
CA LEU A 95 -15.80 7.95 -8.25
C LEU A 95 -16.29 7.19 -9.48
N CYS A 96 -15.40 6.93 -10.42
CA CYS A 96 -15.62 6.06 -11.55
C CYS A 96 -14.80 4.79 -11.40
N PHE A 97 -15.47 3.63 -11.33
CA PHE A 97 -14.87 2.29 -11.40
C PHE A 97 -15.88 1.36 -12.04
N GLY A 98 -15.71 1.10 -13.34
CA GLY A 98 -16.70 0.43 -14.16
C GLY A 98 -17.99 1.24 -14.38
N ASN A 99 -18.49 1.94 -13.38
CA ASN A 99 -19.57 2.91 -13.42
C ASN A 99 -19.16 4.18 -12.65
N CYS A 100 -19.72 5.34 -13.03
CA CYS A 100 -19.46 6.59 -12.33
C CYS A 100 -20.56 6.90 -11.30
N TYR A 101 -20.13 7.40 -10.15
CA TYR A 101 -20.95 7.81 -9.03
C TYR A 101 -20.61 9.25 -8.66
N ASN A 102 -21.61 10.13 -8.70
CA ASN A 102 -21.50 11.49 -8.19
C ASN A 102 -21.97 11.50 -6.73
N GLY A 103 -21.02 11.66 -5.82
CA GLY A 103 -21.20 11.49 -4.38
C GLY A 103 -20.98 10.05 -3.93
N ILE A 104 -20.20 9.90 -2.88
CA ILE A 104 -19.85 8.63 -2.25
C ILE A 104 -20.14 8.69 -0.74
N SER A 105 -20.12 7.54 -0.09
CA SER A 105 -20.37 7.45 1.35
C SER A 105 -19.40 6.47 2.00
N ALA A 106 -18.97 6.77 3.22
CA ALA A 106 -18.12 5.87 4.00
C ALA A 106 -18.82 4.52 4.23
N ASN A 107 -18.02 3.44 4.25
CA ASN A 107 -18.45 2.06 4.38
C ASN A 107 -19.39 1.59 3.25
N GLN A 108 -19.26 2.18 2.06
CA GLN A 108 -19.97 1.75 0.87
C GLN A 108 -18.99 1.28 -0.20
N SER A 109 -19.38 0.23 -0.92
CA SER A 109 -18.58 -0.37 -1.98
C SER A 109 -19.15 -0.07 -3.36
N TYR A 110 -18.24 0.16 -4.30
CA TYR A 110 -18.54 0.49 -5.70
C TYR A 110 -17.83 -0.46 -6.66
N PRO A 111 -18.44 -0.84 -7.78
CA PRO A 111 -19.84 -0.59 -8.15
C PRO A 111 -20.82 -1.15 -7.11
N SER A 112 -21.92 -0.44 -6.80
CA SER A 112 -22.82 -0.81 -5.70
C SER A 112 -23.54 -2.16 -5.89
N ASN A 113 -23.87 -2.53 -7.15
CA ASN A 113 -24.67 -3.74 -7.46
C ASN A 113 -23.94 -4.72 -8.39
N SER A 114 -22.64 -4.51 -8.64
CA SER A 114 -21.82 -5.33 -9.53
C SER A 114 -20.38 -5.33 -9.05
N PHE A 115 -19.47 -5.84 -9.87
CA PHE A 115 -18.03 -5.77 -9.71
C PHE A 115 -17.39 -5.57 -11.09
N VAL A 116 -16.13 -5.21 -11.13
CA VAL A 116 -15.33 -5.12 -12.35
C VAL A 116 -14.55 -6.42 -12.51
N THR A 117 -14.76 -7.13 -13.62
CA THR A 117 -14.02 -8.36 -13.93
C THR A 117 -12.83 -8.03 -14.80
N ILE A 118 -11.66 -8.55 -14.44
CA ILE A 118 -10.37 -8.32 -15.13
C ILE A 118 -9.77 -9.68 -15.47
N ALA A 119 -9.48 -9.92 -16.75
CA ALA A 119 -8.89 -11.16 -17.22
C ALA A 119 -7.43 -11.32 -16.74
N PRO A 120 -6.87 -12.54 -16.72
CA PRO A 120 -5.51 -12.81 -16.26
C PRO A 120 -4.46 -11.98 -16.99
N ASN A 121 -3.56 -11.36 -16.23
CA ASN A 121 -2.47 -10.50 -16.75
C ASN A 121 -2.95 -9.32 -17.61
N GLU A 122 -4.21 -8.94 -17.49
CA GLU A 122 -4.78 -7.80 -18.19
C GLU A 122 -5.04 -6.65 -17.22
N THR A 123 -5.09 -5.45 -17.78
CA THR A 123 -5.55 -4.25 -17.09
C THR A 123 -7.03 -4.03 -17.43
N GLN A 124 -7.79 -3.51 -16.49
CA GLN A 124 -9.22 -3.19 -16.74
C GLN A 124 -9.39 -2.34 -17.99
N ALA A 125 -10.46 -2.62 -18.74
CA ALA A 125 -10.66 -2.01 -20.05
C ALA A 125 -11.24 -0.58 -20.04
N SER A 126 -11.65 -0.06 -18.86
CA SER A 126 -12.22 1.28 -18.74
C SER A 126 -11.14 2.35 -18.69
N SER A 127 -11.09 3.21 -19.70
CA SER A 127 -10.13 4.31 -19.77
C SER A 127 -10.56 5.57 -19.01
N GLY A 128 -11.66 5.51 -18.27
CA GLY A 128 -12.26 6.67 -17.59
C GLY A 128 -12.37 6.50 -16.08
N ASP A 129 -11.81 5.44 -15.50
CA ASP A 129 -11.89 5.20 -14.07
C ASP A 129 -10.98 6.18 -13.32
N HIS A 130 -11.55 6.85 -12.31
CA HIS A 130 -10.86 7.91 -11.58
C HIS A 130 -11.54 8.24 -10.25
N PHE A 131 -10.78 8.90 -9.38
CA PHE A 131 -11.28 9.71 -8.28
C PHE A 131 -11.15 11.19 -8.64
N TYR A 132 -12.21 11.96 -8.50
CA TYR A 132 -12.19 13.40 -8.74
C TYR A 132 -12.90 14.14 -7.60
N ASN A 133 -12.11 14.79 -6.76
CA ASN A 133 -12.63 15.60 -5.66
C ASN A 133 -12.92 17.03 -6.13
N GLN A 134 -14.15 17.49 -5.88
CA GLN A 134 -14.60 18.85 -6.13
C GLN A 134 -14.92 19.59 -4.82
N ASP A 135 -14.68 18.94 -3.66
CA ASP A 135 -14.95 19.50 -2.35
C ASP A 135 -13.77 20.37 -1.88
N PRO A 136 -13.96 21.69 -1.72
CA PRO A 136 -12.93 22.57 -1.19
C PRO A 136 -12.72 22.38 0.32
N GLY A 137 -13.53 21.56 1.00
CA GLY A 137 -13.56 21.46 2.45
C GLY A 137 -14.00 22.78 3.12
N ASP A 138 -13.66 22.90 4.39
CA ASP A 138 -13.95 24.10 5.20
C ASP A 138 -12.83 25.17 5.14
N GLY A 139 -11.77 24.91 4.34
CA GLY A 139 -10.59 25.77 4.19
C GLY A 139 -9.63 25.75 5.37
N THR A 140 -9.92 24.96 6.42
CA THR A 140 -9.08 24.84 7.63
C THR A 140 -8.54 23.42 7.78
N ASN A 141 -9.40 22.44 7.55
CA ASN A 141 -9.05 21.03 7.63
C ASN A 141 -8.87 20.45 6.21
N PRO A 142 -7.96 19.49 6.04
CA PRO A 142 -7.85 18.78 4.77
C PRO A 142 -9.11 17.96 4.49
N VAL A 143 -9.34 17.68 3.21
CA VAL A 143 -10.32 16.71 2.75
C VAL A 143 -9.59 15.39 2.48
N GLU A 144 -10.03 14.33 3.12
CA GLU A 144 -9.38 13.05 3.08
C GLU A 144 -10.37 11.94 2.75
N TYR A 145 -9.94 11.03 1.88
CA TYR A 145 -10.67 9.80 1.57
C TYR A 145 -9.70 8.64 1.68
N SER A 146 -10.16 7.52 2.22
CA SER A 146 -9.45 6.25 2.20
C SER A 146 -10.26 5.24 1.40
N PHE A 147 -9.61 4.63 0.44
CA PHE A 147 -10.19 3.65 -0.45
C PHE A 147 -9.51 2.29 -0.24
N ARG A 148 -10.29 1.22 -0.31
CA ARG A 148 -9.82 -0.16 -0.34
C ARG A 148 -10.33 -0.82 -1.62
N PHE A 149 -9.44 -1.18 -2.51
CA PHE A 149 -9.76 -2.10 -3.60
C PHE A 149 -9.66 -3.52 -3.06
N TYR A 150 -10.61 -4.37 -3.37
CA TYR A 150 -10.63 -5.72 -2.85
C TYR A 150 -11.32 -6.69 -3.80
N MET A 151 -10.91 -7.96 -3.75
CA MET A 151 -11.49 -9.01 -4.57
C MET A 151 -12.79 -9.52 -3.99
N VAL A 152 -13.69 -9.89 -4.91
CA VAL A 152 -14.94 -10.61 -4.60
C VAL A 152 -15.05 -11.86 -5.46
N ASP A 153 -15.78 -12.86 -4.97
CA ASP A 153 -16.12 -14.05 -5.73
C ASP A 153 -17.25 -13.76 -6.77
N GLY A 154 -17.64 -14.77 -7.55
CA GLY A 154 -18.70 -14.64 -8.56
C GLY A 154 -20.09 -14.29 -7.99
N ASP A 155 -20.30 -14.46 -6.69
CA ASP A 155 -21.52 -14.10 -5.96
C ASP A 155 -21.42 -12.71 -5.30
N GLY A 156 -20.25 -12.07 -5.37
CA GLY A 156 -19.98 -10.76 -4.80
C GLY A 156 -19.56 -10.77 -3.34
N ASN A 157 -19.22 -11.93 -2.77
CA ASN A 157 -18.68 -12.01 -1.41
C ASN A 157 -17.17 -11.72 -1.42
N GLU A 158 -16.67 -11.08 -0.38
CA GLU A 158 -15.25 -10.75 -0.25
C GLU A 158 -14.35 -11.99 -0.22
N VAL A 159 -13.27 -11.95 -0.99
CA VAL A 159 -12.20 -12.95 -0.96
C VAL A 159 -11.16 -12.47 0.03
N VAL A 160 -11.06 -13.18 1.17
CA VAL A 160 -10.17 -12.80 2.27
C VAL A 160 -8.71 -13.08 1.92
N SER A 161 -7.83 -12.11 2.14
CA SER A 161 -6.38 -12.27 2.00
C SER A 161 -5.83 -13.40 2.89
N ILE A 162 -4.85 -14.13 2.36
CA ILE A 162 -4.08 -15.13 3.09
C ILE A 162 -2.62 -14.66 3.18
N PRO A 163 -1.79 -15.22 4.09
CA PRO A 163 -0.42 -14.71 4.29
C PRO A 163 0.47 -14.70 3.04
N GLU A 164 0.16 -15.55 2.07
CA GLU A 164 0.93 -15.70 0.82
C GLU A 164 0.35 -14.88 -0.34
N LEU A 165 -0.93 -14.43 -0.24
CA LEU A 165 -1.62 -13.73 -1.32
C LEU A 165 -2.51 -12.63 -0.76
N MET A 166 -2.18 -11.38 -1.07
CA MET A 166 -3.01 -10.22 -0.76
C MET A 166 -4.07 -10.04 -1.84
N THR A 167 -5.31 -9.86 -1.41
CA THR A 167 -6.49 -9.67 -2.28
C THR A 167 -7.11 -8.29 -2.11
N GLU A 168 -6.37 -7.37 -1.51
CA GLU A 168 -6.77 -5.99 -1.30
C GLU A 168 -5.58 -5.03 -1.42
N VAL A 169 -5.85 -3.79 -1.84
CA VAL A 169 -4.90 -2.68 -1.94
C VAL A 169 -5.60 -1.42 -1.43
N HIS A 170 -4.89 -0.63 -0.61
CA HIS A 170 -5.41 0.59 0.00
C HIS A 170 -4.78 1.83 -0.62
N VAL A 171 -5.58 2.87 -0.82
CA VAL A 171 -5.12 4.16 -1.37
C VAL A 171 -5.77 5.30 -0.61
N GLY A 172 -4.97 6.32 -0.28
CA GLY A 172 -5.43 7.58 0.27
C GLY A 172 -5.52 8.67 -0.80
N TYR A 173 -6.59 9.45 -0.76
CA TYR A 173 -6.71 10.71 -1.48
C TYR A 173 -6.72 11.84 -0.44
N TYR A 174 -5.77 12.76 -0.54
CA TYR A 174 -5.63 13.87 0.38
C TYR A 174 -5.64 15.18 -0.39
N TYR A 175 -6.59 16.05 -0.06
CA TYR A 175 -6.62 17.42 -0.60
C TYR A 175 -6.44 18.44 0.51
N SER A 176 -5.58 19.42 0.25
CA SER A 176 -5.48 20.63 1.06
C SER A 176 -5.06 21.82 0.19
N SER A 177 -5.81 22.90 0.24
CA SER A 177 -5.45 24.16 -0.45
C SER A 177 -4.17 24.81 0.09
N THR A 178 -3.66 24.33 1.23
CA THR A 178 -2.44 24.83 1.88
C THR A 178 -1.26 23.87 1.74
N LEU A 179 -1.36 22.86 0.87
CA LEU A 179 -0.20 22.05 0.50
C LEU A 179 0.84 22.98 -0.16
N GLY A 180 1.70 23.55 0.68
CA GLY A 180 2.85 24.30 0.21
C GLY A 180 3.75 23.35 -0.57
N ILE A 181 4.38 23.89 -1.62
CA ILE A 181 5.38 23.25 -2.46
C ILE A 181 6.55 22.80 -1.56
N ASN A 182 6.44 21.64 -0.97
CA ASN A 182 7.56 20.92 -0.41
C ASN A 182 7.71 19.66 -1.26
N ASP A 183 8.80 19.61 -2.02
CA ASP A 183 9.30 18.35 -2.55
C ASP A 183 9.43 17.39 -1.39
N PHE A 184 8.47 16.48 -1.25
CA PHE A 184 8.62 15.35 -0.33
C PHE A 184 9.70 14.46 -0.92
N ASN A 185 10.91 14.60 -0.41
CA ASN A 185 11.99 13.67 -0.73
C ASN A 185 11.49 12.26 -0.43
N GLN A 186 11.59 11.36 -1.39
CA GLN A 186 11.21 9.97 -1.19
C GLN A 186 12.22 9.30 -0.25
N ILE A 187 11.74 8.47 0.66
CA ILE A 187 12.64 7.60 1.43
C ILE A 187 13.31 6.60 0.47
N GLU A 188 14.57 6.27 0.74
CA GLU A 188 15.21 5.16 0.03
C GLU A 188 14.74 3.85 0.66
N GLY A 189 13.66 3.26 0.08
CA GLY A 189 13.02 2.05 0.60
C GLY A 189 11.54 1.95 0.27
N THR A 190 10.86 1.00 0.89
CA THR A 190 9.43 0.74 0.72
C THR A 190 8.71 0.73 2.06
N ILE A 191 7.42 1.09 2.04
CA ILE A 191 6.54 1.08 3.21
C ILE A 191 5.30 0.28 2.84
N SER A 192 4.93 -0.66 3.69
CA SER A 192 3.69 -1.42 3.56
C SER A 192 3.02 -1.59 4.91
N HIS A 193 1.69 -1.75 4.91
CA HIS A 193 0.92 -2.01 6.13
C HIS A 193 -0.05 -3.15 5.90
N SER A 194 -0.01 -4.16 6.75
CA SER A 194 -0.95 -5.25 6.72
C SER A 194 -1.11 -5.90 8.10
N ASN A 195 -2.31 -6.40 8.40
CA ASN A 195 -2.60 -7.14 9.63
C ASN A 195 -2.14 -6.42 10.93
N GLY A 196 -2.23 -5.09 10.97
CA GLY A 196 -1.82 -4.29 12.11
C GLY A 196 -0.30 -4.20 12.30
N VAL A 197 0.48 -4.48 11.26
CA VAL A 197 1.94 -4.33 11.24
C VAL A 197 2.33 -3.39 10.11
N LEU A 198 2.99 -2.29 10.46
CA LEU A 198 3.66 -1.42 9.51
C LEU A 198 5.08 -1.97 9.28
N THR A 199 5.36 -2.34 8.04
CA THR A 199 6.68 -2.81 7.60
C THR A 199 7.37 -1.71 6.81
N ILE A 200 8.60 -1.40 7.18
CA ILE A 200 9.45 -0.41 6.51
C ILE A 200 10.73 -1.10 6.10
N HIS A 201 10.92 -1.33 4.81
CA HIS A 201 12.20 -1.71 4.25
C HIS A 201 12.99 -0.44 3.95
N SER A 202 14.17 -0.29 4.52
CA SER A 202 14.97 0.93 4.39
C SER A 202 16.38 0.64 3.91
N GLU A 203 16.88 1.44 2.98
CA GLU A 203 18.28 1.39 2.50
C GLU A 203 19.20 2.29 3.34
N LYS A 204 18.63 3.16 4.19
CA LYS A 204 19.34 4.06 5.10
C LYS A 204 18.82 3.96 6.53
N GLN A 205 19.56 4.55 7.47
CA GLN A 205 19.10 4.74 8.84
C GLN A 205 18.33 6.05 8.96
N TYR A 206 17.19 6.00 9.70
CA TYR A 206 16.36 7.16 10.00
C TYR A 206 15.91 7.13 11.46
N GLN A 207 15.62 8.30 12.01
CA GLN A 207 14.73 8.42 13.17
C GLN A 207 13.31 8.64 12.64
N LEU A 208 12.39 7.72 12.92
CA LEU A 208 11.00 7.81 12.51
C LEU A 208 10.16 8.36 13.65
N SER A 209 9.33 9.36 13.34
CA SER A 209 8.23 9.82 14.18
C SER A 209 6.92 9.71 13.42
N ILE A 210 5.91 9.07 14.01
CA ILE A 210 4.56 8.94 13.43
C ILE A 210 3.63 9.88 14.18
N TYR A 211 2.95 10.74 13.44
CA TYR A 211 2.00 11.73 13.97
C TYR A 211 0.59 11.47 13.45
N ASP A 212 -0.41 11.76 14.28
CA ASP A 212 -1.78 11.91 13.79
C ASP A 212 -1.93 13.21 12.97
N ILE A 213 -3.05 13.35 12.26
CA ILE A 213 -3.34 14.54 11.44
C ILE A 213 -3.43 15.86 12.24
N ARG A 214 -3.54 15.79 13.58
CA ARG A 214 -3.52 16.97 14.48
C ARG A 214 -2.11 17.30 14.95
N GLY A 215 -1.09 16.54 14.50
CA GLY A 215 0.30 16.72 14.90
C GLY A 215 0.67 16.07 16.24
N SER A 216 -0.20 15.21 16.82
CA SER A 216 0.11 14.49 18.04
C SER A 216 1.07 13.33 17.72
N LEU A 217 2.21 13.25 18.40
CA LEU A 217 3.16 12.16 18.26
C LEU A 217 2.54 10.85 18.81
N ILE A 218 2.53 9.82 17.98
CA ILE A 218 1.97 8.49 18.28
C ILE A 218 3.08 7.47 18.54
N ILE A 219 4.10 7.44 17.68
CA ILE A 219 5.24 6.51 17.77
C ILE A 219 6.52 7.25 17.43
N GLU A 220 7.60 6.88 18.12
CA GLU A 220 8.97 7.24 17.77
C GLU A 220 9.82 5.98 17.75
N LYS A 221 10.62 5.79 16.69
CA LYS A 221 11.43 4.59 16.51
C LYS A 221 12.63 4.84 15.62
N ASP A 222 13.77 4.24 15.95
CA ASP A 222 14.94 4.19 15.06
C ASP A 222 14.72 3.12 13.99
N ILE A 223 14.86 3.51 12.72
CA ILE A 223 14.78 2.65 11.54
C ILE A 223 16.20 2.27 11.14
N GLN A 224 16.45 0.97 11.06
CA GLN A 224 17.73 0.42 10.64
C GLN A 224 17.65 0.04 9.14
N ILE A 225 18.82 -0.12 8.52
CA ILE A 225 18.91 -0.67 7.16
C ILE A 225 18.29 -2.08 7.15
N GLY A 226 17.48 -2.36 6.14
CA GLY A 226 16.69 -3.59 6.01
C GLY A 226 15.28 -3.46 6.57
N ASP A 227 14.66 -4.58 6.94
CA ASP A 227 13.26 -4.64 7.34
C ASP A 227 13.06 -4.22 8.80
N ASN A 228 12.13 -3.29 9.00
CA ASN A 228 11.72 -2.78 10.30
C ASN A 228 10.21 -3.01 10.47
N TYR A 229 9.82 -3.58 11.61
CA TYR A 229 8.42 -3.90 11.90
C TYR A 229 7.91 -3.05 13.07
N ILE A 230 6.76 -2.42 12.89
CA ILE A 230 6.09 -1.60 13.88
C ILE A 230 4.69 -2.15 14.10
N ASN A 231 4.39 -2.57 15.34
CA ASN A 231 3.05 -3.02 15.67
C ASN A 231 2.11 -1.82 15.76
N SER A 232 1.16 -1.75 14.84
CA SER A 232 0.13 -0.70 14.75
C SER A 232 -1.28 -1.18 15.12
N SER A 233 -1.43 -2.43 15.59
CA SER A 233 -2.74 -3.04 15.88
C SER A 233 -3.58 -2.30 16.95
N MET A 234 -2.96 -1.44 17.76
CA MET A 234 -3.64 -0.63 18.76
C MET A 234 -3.80 0.85 18.35
N ILE A 235 -3.36 1.19 17.14
CA ILE A 235 -3.50 2.54 16.60
C ILE A 235 -4.83 2.59 15.84
N PRO A 236 -5.67 3.63 16.03
CA PRO A 236 -6.92 3.77 15.28
C PRO A 236 -6.71 3.79 13.77
N ASN A 237 -7.67 3.26 13.02
CA ASN A 237 -7.63 3.24 11.55
C ASN A 237 -7.86 4.66 11.00
N HIS A 238 -6.80 5.36 10.70
CA HIS A 238 -6.79 6.73 10.19
C HIS A 238 -5.54 7.00 9.36
N MET A 239 -5.50 8.17 8.75
CA MET A 239 -4.32 8.71 8.11
C MET A 239 -3.30 9.19 9.15
N TYR A 240 -2.02 8.92 8.89
CA TYR A 240 -0.88 9.31 9.71
C TYR A 240 0.22 9.94 8.86
N ILE A 241 1.02 10.79 9.50
CA ILE A 241 2.21 11.41 8.91
C ILE A 241 3.43 10.73 9.51
N LEU A 242 4.24 10.13 8.67
CA LEU A 242 5.54 9.57 9.00
C LEU A 242 6.60 10.65 8.70
N ASN A 243 7.40 10.99 9.70
CA ASN A 243 8.55 11.87 9.54
C ASN A 243 9.84 11.05 9.74
N PHE A 244 10.61 10.89 8.68
CA PHE A 244 11.92 10.25 8.69
C PHE A 244 12.99 11.33 8.75
N ILE A 245 13.83 11.29 9.78
CA ILE A 245 14.93 12.24 9.98
C ILE A 245 16.24 11.51 9.72
N GLU A 246 17.02 12.00 8.76
CA GLU A 246 18.37 11.51 8.48
C GLU A 246 19.38 12.01 9.56
N GLU A 247 20.54 11.37 9.64
CA GLU A 247 21.62 11.75 10.56
C GLU A 247 22.11 13.22 10.35
N ASN A 248 22.00 13.72 9.11
CA ASN A 248 22.32 15.11 8.76
C ASN A 248 21.22 16.13 9.17
N GLY A 249 20.10 15.66 9.72
CA GLY A 249 18.96 16.46 10.14
C GLY A 249 17.93 16.74 9.02
N ALA A 250 18.13 16.23 7.80
CA ALA A 250 17.13 16.32 6.74
C ALA A 250 15.89 15.51 7.11
N SER A 251 14.72 16.06 6.83
CA SER A 251 13.42 15.42 7.12
C SER A 251 12.72 15.03 5.83
N ILE A 252 12.18 13.82 5.84
CA ILE A 252 11.35 13.26 4.77
C ILE A 252 10.00 12.92 5.37
N PHE A 253 8.93 13.40 4.76
CA PHE A 253 7.57 13.13 5.22
C PHE A 253 6.85 12.19 4.27
N LYS A 254 6.11 11.24 4.80
CA LYS A 254 5.23 10.33 4.06
C LYS A 254 3.89 10.26 4.78
N LYS A 255 2.78 10.29 4.02
CA LYS A 255 1.45 10.00 4.55
C LYS A 255 1.12 8.54 4.33
N ILE A 256 0.41 7.94 5.27
CA ILE A 256 0.01 6.52 5.22
C ILE A 256 -1.34 6.34 5.90
N ILE A 257 -2.12 5.37 5.43
CA ILE A 257 -3.31 4.89 6.12
C ILE A 257 -2.91 3.66 6.93
N LEU A 258 -3.16 3.66 8.24
CA LEU A 258 -3.08 2.47 9.09
C LEU A 258 -4.50 1.92 9.27
N ASN A 259 -4.71 0.67 8.93
CA ASN A 259 -6.01 -0.04 8.90
C ASN A 259 -5.94 -1.42 9.55
#